data_380bd9cbfdf725a4ef35f72a44b1fe1b
#
_entry.id   380bd9cbfdf725a4ef35f72a44b1fe1b
#
_cell.length_a   1.000
_cell.length_b   1.000
_cell.length_c   1.000
_cell.angle_alpha   90.00
_cell.angle_beta   90.00
_cell.angle_gamma   90.00
#
_symmetry.space_group_name_H-M   'P 1'
#
loop_
_entity.id
_entity.type
_entity.pdbx_description
1 polymer ?
#
loop_
_entity_poly.entity_id
_entity_poly.type
_entity_poly.pdbx_seq_one_letter_code
_entity_poly.pdbx_strand_id
1 'polypeptide(L)'
;MNEDSTKPLLEVFENYEMYLKAWNPERETEYGLFRIPIPEFDWAAFREGLVNAFCHRDYTLIGEVRVLIDEEGLIISNPGGFIDGVNLKNLLTVEPHGRNPALADAMKRIGLAEKTGRGIDRIYEGSIIFGRPWPDYTESTSRTVKLFIQRAKADLPFAKLVADEQNRQGKPLSIYTSMILSLLKNERRCNIDRMIEITNLSENKVRSAVENMIEMGLVEASGNGKNRSYILGKKIYREINESIQYVRQTDIDSIRYPELVLKLARTQNGIITKQDICELLKITPSQAYTLIKKLQSENKIYLLNGGKYTKYKVVE
;
A
#
# COMPACT_ATOMS: atom_id res chain seq x y z
N MET A 1 6.57 -28.63 -12.58
CA MET A 1 7.05 -28.74 -13.97
C MET A 1 8.37 -27.98 -14.03
N ASN A 2 9.41 -28.59 -14.56
CA ASN A 2 10.71 -27.95 -14.70
C ASN A 2 11.07 -28.07 -16.19
N GLU A 3 11.23 -26.95 -16.89
CA GLU A 3 11.49 -26.94 -18.33
C GLU A 3 12.58 -25.92 -18.62
N ASP A 4 13.66 -26.40 -19.22
CA ASP A 4 14.73 -25.56 -19.75
C ASP A 4 14.51 -25.35 -21.23
N SER A 5 14.51 -24.11 -21.69
CA SER A 5 14.26 -23.76 -23.07
C SER A 5 15.45 -23.04 -23.71
N THR A 6 15.88 -23.57 -24.85
CA THR A 6 16.87 -22.95 -25.75
C THR A 6 16.24 -22.45 -27.04
N LYS A 7 14.91 -22.35 -27.09
CA LYS A 7 14.14 -21.91 -28.23
C LYS A 7 14.34 -20.42 -28.55
N PRO A 8 14.02 -19.97 -29.76
CA PRO A 8 13.94 -18.55 -30.07
C PRO A 8 13.03 -17.80 -29.11
N LEU A 9 13.38 -16.56 -28.78
CA LEU A 9 12.74 -15.81 -27.70
C LEU A 9 11.24 -15.63 -27.88
N LEU A 10 10.75 -15.49 -29.11
CA LEU A 10 9.30 -15.39 -29.38
C LEU A 10 8.56 -16.66 -28.99
N GLU A 11 9.10 -17.84 -29.34
CA GLU A 11 8.52 -19.12 -28.93
C GLU A 11 8.53 -19.30 -27.41
N VAL A 12 9.56 -18.77 -26.74
CA VAL A 12 9.64 -18.77 -25.28
C VAL A 12 8.51 -17.95 -24.68
N PHE A 13 8.19 -16.76 -25.21
CA PHE A 13 7.06 -15.95 -24.75
C PHE A 13 5.71 -16.64 -24.98
N GLU A 14 5.51 -17.28 -26.14
CA GLU A 14 4.31 -18.06 -26.43
C GLU A 14 4.12 -19.23 -25.44
N ASN A 15 5.20 -19.94 -25.13
CA ASN A 15 5.19 -21.02 -24.14
C ASN A 15 4.85 -20.49 -22.74
N TYR A 16 5.43 -19.37 -22.31
CA TYR A 16 5.10 -18.76 -21.02
C TYR A 16 3.63 -18.29 -20.95
N GLU A 17 3.07 -17.78 -22.05
CA GLU A 17 1.63 -17.45 -22.12
C GLU A 17 0.78 -18.70 -21.87
N MET A 18 1.11 -19.79 -22.55
CA MET A 18 0.40 -21.07 -22.40
C MET A 18 0.52 -21.61 -20.96
N TYR A 19 1.73 -21.58 -20.40
CA TYR A 19 1.95 -22.04 -19.02
C TYR A 19 1.26 -21.19 -18.01
N LEU A 20 1.33 -19.86 -18.12
CA LEU A 20 0.62 -18.98 -17.19
C LEU A 20 -0.89 -19.22 -17.24
N LYS A 21 -1.48 -19.35 -18.42
CA LYS A 21 -2.91 -19.69 -18.56
C LYS A 21 -3.28 -21.00 -17.85
N ALA A 22 -2.39 -22.00 -17.86
CA ALA A 22 -2.61 -23.26 -17.18
C ALA A 22 -2.42 -23.18 -15.66
N TRP A 23 -1.53 -22.30 -15.16
CA TRP A 23 -1.14 -22.22 -13.76
C TRP A 23 -1.70 -21.00 -13.03
N ASN A 24 -2.43 -20.14 -13.71
CA ASN A 24 -3.04 -18.93 -13.20
C ASN A 24 -4.57 -19.05 -13.18
N PRO A 25 -5.14 -19.81 -12.23
CA PRO A 25 -6.56 -20.02 -12.19
C PRO A 25 -7.30 -18.70 -11.99
N GLU A 26 -8.31 -18.48 -12.80
CA GLU A 26 -9.26 -17.40 -12.58
C GLU A 26 -10.26 -17.85 -11.51
N ARG A 27 -10.35 -17.08 -10.43
CA ARG A 27 -11.40 -17.31 -9.42
C ARG A 27 -12.61 -16.48 -9.77
N GLU A 28 -13.70 -17.16 -10.10
CA GLU A 28 -14.97 -16.48 -10.25
C GLU A 28 -15.41 -15.87 -8.91
N THR A 29 -15.67 -14.59 -8.96
CA THR A 29 -16.17 -13.85 -7.81
C THR A 29 -17.54 -13.29 -8.13
N GLU A 30 -18.50 -13.55 -7.25
CA GLU A 30 -19.86 -13.03 -7.38
C GLU A 30 -19.89 -11.55 -6.99
N TYR A 31 -20.36 -10.71 -7.91
CA TYR A 31 -20.61 -9.30 -7.70
C TYR A 31 -22.05 -8.97 -8.11
N GLY A 32 -22.95 -8.98 -7.15
CA GLY A 32 -24.39 -8.88 -7.41
C GLY A 32 -24.86 -10.04 -8.31
N LEU A 33 -25.33 -9.73 -9.51
CA LEU A 33 -25.73 -10.71 -10.51
C LEU A 33 -24.59 -11.14 -11.46
N PHE A 34 -23.41 -10.53 -11.34
CA PHE A 34 -22.29 -10.78 -12.24
C PHE A 34 -21.23 -11.65 -11.58
N ARG A 35 -20.63 -12.51 -12.39
CA ARG A 35 -19.43 -13.27 -12.04
C ARG A 35 -18.25 -12.61 -12.75
N ILE A 36 -17.27 -12.16 -12.00
CA ILE A 36 -16.07 -11.52 -12.51
C ILE A 36 -14.92 -12.50 -12.31
N PRO A 37 -14.27 -12.96 -13.41
CA PRO A 37 -13.07 -13.78 -13.29
C PRO A 37 -11.90 -12.88 -12.85
N ILE A 38 -11.28 -13.22 -11.73
CA ILE A 38 -10.10 -12.53 -11.21
C ILE A 38 -8.93 -13.50 -11.24
N PRO A 39 -7.92 -13.26 -12.09
CA PRO A 39 -6.73 -14.11 -12.13
C PRO A 39 -5.91 -13.98 -10.85
N GLU A 40 -5.18 -15.02 -10.47
CA GLU A 40 -4.27 -14.95 -9.32
C GLU A 40 -3.14 -13.95 -9.56
N PHE A 41 -2.60 -13.94 -10.78
CA PHE A 41 -1.58 -12.96 -11.22
C PHE A 41 -2.10 -12.20 -12.43
N ASP A 42 -1.92 -10.88 -12.42
CA ASP A 42 -2.30 -10.03 -13.56
C ASP A 42 -1.42 -10.35 -14.77
N TRP A 43 -2.05 -10.56 -15.93
CA TRP A 43 -1.34 -10.91 -17.15
C TRP A 43 -0.40 -9.81 -17.63
N ALA A 44 -0.82 -8.57 -17.53
CA ALA A 44 0.00 -7.45 -18.00
C ALA A 44 1.24 -7.28 -17.10
N ALA A 45 1.08 -7.46 -15.78
CA ALA A 45 2.19 -7.45 -14.81
C ALA A 45 3.18 -8.60 -15.08
N PHE A 46 2.68 -9.82 -15.34
CA PHE A 46 3.52 -10.95 -15.68
C PHE A 46 4.33 -10.71 -16.96
N ARG A 47 3.64 -10.31 -18.05
CA ARG A 47 4.28 -10.04 -19.33
C ARG A 47 5.35 -8.97 -19.20
N GLU A 48 5.07 -7.90 -18.47
CA GLU A 48 6.02 -6.81 -18.29
C GLU A 48 7.22 -7.25 -17.44
N GLY A 49 7.00 -8.02 -16.37
CA GLY A 49 8.07 -8.61 -15.56
C GLY A 49 8.97 -9.51 -16.39
N LEU A 50 8.39 -10.32 -17.27
CA LEU A 50 9.14 -11.22 -18.15
C LEU A 50 9.95 -10.44 -19.21
N VAL A 51 9.34 -9.45 -19.86
CA VAL A 51 10.02 -8.57 -20.83
C VAL A 51 11.18 -7.86 -20.16
N ASN A 52 10.98 -7.31 -18.96
CA ASN A 52 12.02 -6.64 -18.20
C ASN A 52 13.16 -7.60 -17.85
N ALA A 53 12.85 -8.83 -17.46
CA ALA A 53 13.87 -9.83 -17.15
C ALA A 53 14.78 -10.12 -18.37
N PHE A 54 14.24 -10.22 -19.59
CA PHE A 54 15.04 -10.41 -20.80
C PHE A 54 15.76 -9.13 -21.23
N CYS A 55 15.11 -7.97 -21.20
CA CYS A 55 15.70 -6.70 -21.64
C CYS A 55 16.80 -6.21 -20.69
N HIS A 56 16.74 -6.58 -19.40
CA HIS A 56 17.73 -6.18 -18.40
C HIS A 56 18.73 -7.29 -18.01
N ARG A 57 18.57 -8.51 -18.55
CA ARG A 57 19.53 -9.59 -18.34
C ARG A 57 20.91 -9.15 -18.78
N ASP A 58 21.92 -9.49 -17.98
CA ASP A 58 23.32 -9.39 -18.38
C ASP A 58 23.72 -10.64 -19.15
N TYR A 59 23.80 -10.52 -20.49
CA TYR A 59 24.14 -11.63 -21.38
C TYR A 59 25.62 -12.05 -21.34
N THR A 60 26.47 -11.33 -20.61
CA THR A 60 27.84 -11.70 -20.35
C THR A 60 28.00 -12.67 -19.18
N LEU A 61 26.96 -12.75 -18.32
CA LEU A 61 26.97 -13.64 -17.18
C LEU A 61 26.30 -14.98 -17.51
N ILE A 62 26.88 -16.04 -16.94
CA ILE A 62 26.29 -17.39 -16.99
C ILE A 62 25.02 -17.39 -16.15
N GLY A 63 23.97 -18.04 -16.63
CA GLY A 63 22.66 -18.20 -16.00
C GLY A 63 21.54 -17.86 -16.97
N GLU A 64 20.31 -18.03 -16.55
CA GLU A 64 19.10 -17.91 -17.36
C GLU A 64 18.10 -16.94 -16.77
N VAL A 65 17.12 -16.50 -17.55
CA VAL A 65 15.91 -15.90 -17.04
C VAL A 65 15.06 -17.03 -16.46
N ARG A 66 14.69 -16.93 -15.20
CA ARG A 66 13.97 -17.96 -14.47
C ARG A 66 12.58 -17.45 -14.05
N VAL A 67 11.56 -18.27 -14.30
CA VAL A 67 10.21 -18.07 -13.81
C VAL A 67 9.84 -19.24 -12.91
N LEU A 68 9.42 -18.95 -11.70
CA LEU A 68 8.94 -19.95 -10.73
C LEU A 68 7.55 -19.53 -10.26
N ILE A 69 6.62 -20.47 -10.29
CA ILE A 69 5.28 -20.31 -9.71
C ILE A 69 5.10 -21.42 -8.69
N ASP A 70 4.82 -21.04 -7.45
CA ASP A 70 4.58 -21.96 -6.33
C ASP A 70 3.39 -21.48 -5.46
N GLU A 71 3.25 -22.07 -4.27
CA GLU A 71 2.20 -21.71 -3.33
C GLU A 71 2.36 -20.30 -2.74
N GLU A 72 3.57 -19.78 -2.66
CA GLU A 72 3.88 -18.46 -2.13
C GLU A 72 3.64 -17.35 -3.16
N GLY A 73 3.95 -17.64 -4.45
CA GLY A 73 3.77 -16.63 -5.48
C GLY A 73 4.44 -16.92 -6.81
N LEU A 74 4.66 -15.86 -7.54
CA LEU A 74 5.36 -15.81 -8.81
C LEU A 74 6.70 -15.11 -8.63
N ILE A 75 7.78 -15.77 -9.02
CA ILE A 75 9.13 -15.21 -9.05
C ILE A 75 9.60 -15.12 -10.49
N ILE A 76 10.10 -13.96 -10.89
CA ILE A 76 10.81 -13.76 -12.16
C ILE A 76 12.20 -13.22 -11.82
N SER A 77 13.25 -13.88 -12.30
CA SER A 77 14.62 -13.45 -12.03
C SER A 77 15.50 -13.53 -13.26
N ASN A 78 16.51 -12.67 -13.32
CA ASN A 78 17.51 -12.65 -14.39
C ASN A 78 18.92 -12.39 -13.86
N PRO A 79 19.97 -12.91 -14.52
CA PRO A 79 21.35 -12.54 -14.25
C PRO A 79 21.61 -11.05 -14.51
N GLY A 80 22.48 -10.45 -13.70
CA GLY A 80 22.79 -9.02 -13.69
C GLY A 80 21.94 -8.27 -12.67
N GLY A 81 22.57 -7.49 -11.79
CA GLY A 81 21.88 -6.61 -10.84
C GLY A 81 21.17 -5.46 -11.53
N PHE A 82 20.61 -4.54 -10.75
CA PHE A 82 20.11 -3.28 -11.29
C PHE A 82 21.20 -2.53 -12.03
N ILE A 83 20.84 -1.85 -13.12
CA ILE A 83 21.77 -1.01 -13.86
C ILE A 83 22.18 0.21 -13.06
N ASP A 84 23.29 0.84 -13.40
CA ASP A 84 23.80 2.00 -12.69
C ASP A 84 22.72 3.11 -12.59
N GLY A 85 22.60 3.68 -11.41
CA GLY A 85 21.58 4.70 -11.11
C GLY A 85 20.21 4.16 -10.72
N VAL A 86 19.93 2.87 -10.90
CA VAL A 86 18.67 2.21 -10.51
C VAL A 86 18.83 1.45 -9.20
N ASN A 87 17.89 1.63 -8.29
CA ASN A 87 17.82 0.93 -7.02
C ASN A 87 16.37 0.81 -6.53
N LEU A 88 16.14 0.08 -5.44
CA LEU A 88 14.81 -0.15 -4.88
C LEU A 88 14.04 1.13 -4.55
N LYS A 89 14.74 2.23 -4.22
CA LYS A 89 14.10 3.49 -3.82
C LYS A 89 13.63 4.33 -5.00
N ASN A 90 14.14 4.08 -6.20
CA ASN A 90 13.81 4.89 -7.37
C ASN A 90 13.18 4.13 -8.54
N LEU A 91 12.88 2.84 -8.39
CA LEU A 91 12.29 2.00 -9.44
C LEU A 91 11.07 2.63 -10.14
N LEU A 92 10.18 3.29 -9.35
CA LEU A 92 8.97 3.94 -9.86
C LEU A 92 9.21 5.37 -10.38
N THR A 93 10.43 5.88 -10.31
CA THR A 93 10.70 7.30 -10.58
C THR A 93 11.85 7.54 -11.51
N VAL A 94 12.68 6.53 -11.74
CA VAL A 94 13.83 6.60 -12.64
C VAL A 94 13.38 6.63 -14.09
N GLU A 95 14.07 7.39 -14.92
CA GLU A 95 13.81 7.37 -16.36
C GLU A 95 14.13 5.98 -16.95
N PRO A 96 13.27 5.47 -17.85
CA PRO A 96 13.48 4.15 -18.44
C PRO A 96 14.74 4.10 -19.27
N HIS A 97 15.67 3.25 -18.89
CA HIS A 97 16.83 2.92 -19.70
C HIS A 97 17.17 1.44 -19.49
N GLY A 98 17.58 0.76 -20.53
CA GLY A 98 17.76 -0.69 -20.52
C GLY A 98 19.20 -1.09 -20.74
N ARG A 99 19.59 -2.25 -20.18
CA ARG A 99 20.90 -2.87 -20.43
C ARG A 99 21.05 -3.29 -21.90
N ASN A 100 19.96 -3.73 -22.52
CA ASN A 100 19.94 -4.23 -23.90
C ASN A 100 18.98 -3.39 -24.77
N PRO A 101 19.35 -2.15 -25.18
CA PRO A 101 18.44 -1.24 -25.86
C PRO A 101 17.92 -1.79 -27.20
N ALA A 102 18.76 -2.48 -27.98
CA ALA A 102 18.32 -3.09 -29.23
C ALA A 102 17.24 -4.16 -29.03
N LEU A 103 17.36 -4.98 -27.96
CA LEU A 103 16.35 -5.97 -27.62
C LEU A 103 15.07 -5.29 -27.11
N ALA A 104 15.19 -4.25 -26.28
CA ALA A 104 14.04 -3.49 -25.80
C ALA A 104 13.27 -2.82 -26.96
N ASP A 105 13.97 -2.27 -27.94
CA ASP A 105 13.34 -1.69 -29.13
C ASP A 105 12.65 -2.75 -29.99
N ALA A 106 13.26 -3.93 -30.15
CA ALA A 106 12.63 -5.05 -30.85
C ALA A 106 11.33 -5.47 -30.13
N MET A 107 11.35 -5.64 -28.82
CA MET A 107 10.18 -5.97 -28.00
C MET A 107 9.07 -4.92 -28.12
N LYS A 108 9.41 -3.63 -28.13
CA LYS A 108 8.47 -2.54 -28.36
C LYS A 108 7.82 -2.59 -29.75
N ARG A 109 8.61 -2.88 -30.79
CA ARG A 109 8.12 -2.95 -32.19
C ARG A 109 7.11 -4.07 -32.39
N ILE A 110 7.33 -5.22 -31.77
CA ILE A 110 6.43 -6.39 -31.87
C ILE A 110 5.28 -6.32 -30.86
N GLY A 111 5.19 -5.27 -30.02
CA GLY A 111 4.09 -5.05 -29.09
C GLY A 111 4.17 -5.85 -27.78
N LEU A 112 5.31 -6.48 -27.47
CA LEU A 112 5.53 -7.17 -26.20
C LEU A 112 5.88 -6.20 -25.06
N ALA A 113 6.71 -5.19 -25.34
CA ALA A 113 7.10 -4.17 -24.35
C ALA A 113 6.24 -2.90 -24.45
N GLU A 114 6.06 -2.22 -23.33
CA GLU A 114 5.41 -0.91 -23.26
C GLU A 114 6.23 0.16 -24.01
N LYS A 115 5.53 1.01 -24.75
CA LYS A 115 6.17 2.12 -25.49
C LYS A 115 6.39 3.37 -24.64
N THR A 116 5.64 3.50 -23.56
CA THR A 116 5.54 4.73 -22.73
C THR A 116 6.49 4.76 -21.54
N GLY A 117 7.28 3.71 -21.32
CA GLY A 117 8.18 3.62 -20.16
C GLY A 117 7.49 3.37 -18.82
N ARG A 118 6.23 2.93 -18.83
CA ARG A 118 5.42 2.64 -17.63
C ARG A 118 5.41 1.17 -17.24
N GLY A 119 6.45 0.42 -17.59
CA GLY A 119 6.52 -1.02 -17.34
C GLY A 119 6.45 -1.38 -15.86
N ILE A 120 7.26 -0.72 -15.04
CA ILE A 120 7.24 -0.93 -13.58
C ILE A 120 5.88 -0.55 -12.99
N ASP A 121 5.27 0.55 -13.42
CA ASP A 121 3.92 0.94 -12.96
C ASP A 121 2.92 -0.20 -13.19
N ARG A 122 2.95 -0.86 -14.35
CA ARG A 122 2.04 -1.97 -14.68
C ARG A 122 2.24 -3.18 -13.78
N ILE A 123 3.50 -3.50 -13.43
CA ILE A 123 3.80 -4.60 -12.51
C ILE A 123 3.16 -4.32 -11.14
N TYR A 124 3.26 -3.09 -10.65
CA TYR A 124 2.64 -2.69 -9.39
C TYR A 124 1.11 -2.60 -9.49
N GLU A 125 0.59 -1.99 -10.56
CA GLU A 125 -0.85 -1.88 -10.80
C GLU A 125 -1.55 -3.25 -10.75
N GLY A 126 -0.97 -4.29 -11.38
CA GLY A 126 -1.52 -5.65 -11.41
C GLY A 126 -1.77 -6.29 -10.06
N SER A 127 -1.09 -5.86 -9.02
CA SER A 127 -1.34 -6.29 -7.64
C SER A 127 -2.23 -5.30 -6.88
N ILE A 128 -1.92 -4.02 -6.96
CA ILE A 128 -2.54 -2.97 -6.12
C ILE A 128 -4.01 -2.78 -6.45
N ILE A 129 -4.42 -2.83 -7.72
CA ILE A 129 -5.83 -2.64 -8.12
C ILE A 129 -6.75 -3.71 -7.52
N PHE A 130 -6.20 -4.87 -7.19
CA PHE A 130 -6.92 -5.95 -6.52
C PHE A 130 -6.72 -5.95 -4.99
N GLY A 131 -6.09 -4.93 -4.43
CA GLY A 131 -5.81 -4.84 -2.99
C GLY A 131 -4.82 -5.88 -2.48
N ARG A 132 -3.99 -6.46 -3.35
CA ARG A 132 -2.96 -7.45 -3.05
C ARG A 132 -1.67 -6.78 -2.57
N PRO A 133 -0.75 -7.53 -1.91
CA PRO A 133 0.58 -7.05 -1.59
C PRO A 133 1.32 -6.52 -2.82
N TRP A 134 2.16 -5.53 -2.62
CA TRP A 134 2.94 -4.94 -3.69
C TRP A 134 4.01 -5.93 -4.20
N PRO A 135 4.39 -5.84 -5.48
CA PRO A 135 5.54 -6.56 -6.00
C PRO A 135 6.80 -6.22 -5.21
N ASP A 136 7.62 -7.22 -4.93
CA ASP A 136 8.82 -7.11 -4.11
C ASP A 136 10.08 -7.40 -4.93
N TYR A 137 11.09 -6.55 -4.77
CA TYR A 137 12.41 -6.68 -5.38
C TYR A 137 13.53 -6.75 -4.33
N THR A 138 13.20 -6.87 -3.04
CA THR A 138 14.18 -6.78 -1.94
C THR A 138 15.21 -7.89 -1.95
N GLU A 139 14.91 -9.03 -2.54
CA GLU A 139 15.86 -10.13 -2.72
C GLU A 139 16.80 -9.98 -3.93
N SER A 140 16.74 -8.85 -4.63
CA SER A 140 17.69 -8.54 -5.70
C SER A 140 19.07 -8.26 -5.11
N THR A 141 20.11 -8.67 -5.87
CA THR A 141 21.51 -8.51 -5.49
C THR A 141 22.29 -7.74 -6.57
N SER A 142 23.59 -7.54 -6.38
CA SER A 142 24.45 -6.99 -7.42
C SER A 142 24.59 -7.90 -8.66
N ARG A 143 24.17 -9.18 -8.56
CA ARG A 143 24.32 -10.17 -9.64
C ARG A 143 22.98 -10.70 -10.18
N THR A 144 21.87 -10.37 -9.56
CA THR A 144 20.56 -10.91 -9.94
C THR A 144 19.48 -9.90 -9.59
N VAL A 145 18.60 -9.60 -10.53
CA VAL A 145 17.32 -8.95 -10.22
C VAL A 145 16.28 -10.04 -10.00
N LYS A 146 15.51 -9.92 -8.90
CA LYS A 146 14.46 -10.86 -8.53
C LYS A 146 13.18 -10.08 -8.23
N LEU A 147 12.17 -10.28 -9.07
CA LEU A 147 10.80 -9.83 -8.85
C LEU A 147 10.02 -10.94 -8.17
N PHE A 148 9.37 -10.64 -7.06
CA PHE A 148 8.41 -11.53 -6.40
C PHE A 148 7.02 -10.87 -6.39
N ILE A 149 6.01 -11.60 -6.85
CA ILE A 149 4.60 -11.21 -6.78
C ILE A 149 3.90 -12.25 -5.92
N GLN A 150 3.52 -11.84 -4.72
CA GLN A 150 2.91 -12.73 -3.73
C GLN A 150 1.55 -13.24 -4.19
N ARG A 151 1.31 -14.54 -4.01
CA ARG A 151 -0.01 -15.14 -4.18
C ARG A 151 -0.93 -14.69 -3.06
N ALA A 152 -1.93 -13.89 -3.38
CA ALA A 152 -2.86 -13.36 -2.40
C ALA A 152 -4.28 -13.28 -2.98
N LYS A 153 -5.28 -13.48 -2.12
CA LYS A 153 -6.66 -13.26 -2.49
C LYS A 153 -6.91 -11.80 -2.82
N ALA A 154 -7.71 -11.56 -3.86
CA ALA A 154 -8.15 -10.20 -4.15
C ALA A 154 -9.06 -9.66 -3.03
N ASP A 155 -8.87 -8.39 -2.69
CA ASP A 155 -9.78 -7.64 -1.84
C ASP A 155 -10.84 -6.96 -2.72
N LEU A 156 -11.97 -7.63 -2.86
CA LEU A 156 -13.03 -7.20 -3.77
C LEU A 156 -13.64 -5.85 -3.44
N PRO A 157 -13.96 -5.54 -2.17
CA PRO A 157 -14.40 -4.20 -1.80
C PRO A 157 -13.41 -3.11 -2.21
N PHE A 158 -12.11 -3.35 -2.05
CA PHE A 158 -11.08 -2.41 -2.48
C PHE A 158 -10.96 -2.31 -3.99
N ALA A 159 -10.95 -3.45 -4.70
CA ALA A 159 -10.90 -3.48 -6.16
C ALA A 159 -12.10 -2.73 -6.77
N LYS A 160 -13.28 -2.91 -6.21
CA LYS A 160 -14.47 -2.17 -6.60
C LYS A 160 -14.30 -0.67 -6.39
N LEU A 161 -13.84 -0.26 -5.20
CA LEU A 161 -13.58 1.15 -4.90
C LEU A 161 -12.68 1.79 -5.96
N VAL A 162 -11.58 1.12 -6.31
CA VAL A 162 -10.64 1.59 -7.32
C VAL A 162 -11.34 1.71 -8.68
N ALA A 163 -12.09 0.69 -9.10
CA ALA A 163 -12.81 0.68 -10.37
C ALA A 163 -13.89 1.78 -10.44
N ASP A 164 -14.71 1.93 -9.40
CA ASP A 164 -15.75 2.95 -9.32
C ASP A 164 -15.16 4.36 -9.37
N GLU A 165 -14.03 4.58 -8.72
CA GLU A 165 -13.36 5.88 -8.76
C GLU A 165 -12.72 6.17 -10.13
N GLN A 166 -12.12 5.18 -10.79
CA GLN A 166 -11.61 5.31 -12.16
C GLN A 166 -12.75 5.63 -13.15
N ASN A 167 -13.88 4.95 -13.01
CA ASN A 167 -15.07 5.22 -13.84
C ASN A 167 -15.62 6.63 -13.59
N ARG A 168 -15.65 7.09 -12.34
CA ARG A 168 -16.11 8.44 -11.98
C ARG A 168 -15.23 9.53 -12.59
N GLN A 169 -13.92 9.30 -12.65
CA GLN A 169 -12.94 10.24 -13.21
C GLN A 169 -12.81 10.13 -14.75
N GLY A 170 -13.26 9.03 -15.35
CA GLY A 170 -13.05 8.73 -16.76
C GLY A 170 -11.59 8.45 -17.14
N LYS A 171 -10.75 8.17 -16.15
CA LYS A 171 -9.31 7.86 -16.34
C LYS A 171 -8.78 6.95 -15.23
N PRO A 172 -7.72 6.17 -15.50
CA PRO A 172 -7.06 5.38 -14.47
C PRO A 172 -6.53 6.25 -13.32
N LEU A 173 -6.58 5.74 -12.09
CA LEU A 173 -5.87 6.33 -10.97
C LEU A 173 -4.36 6.25 -11.21
N SER A 174 -3.63 7.27 -10.77
CA SER A 174 -2.17 7.18 -10.82
C SER A 174 -1.67 6.05 -9.91
N ILE A 175 -0.56 5.43 -10.27
CA ILE A 175 0.06 4.40 -9.43
C ILE A 175 0.32 4.93 -8.01
N TYR A 176 0.75 6.17 -7.88
CA TYR A 176 1.02 6.81 -6.59
C TYR A 176 -0.24 6.93 -5.73
N THR A 177 -1.37 7.32 -6.33
CA THR A 177 -2.68 7.35 -5.67
C THR A 177 -3.09 5.97 -5.20
N SER A 178 -2.97 4.95 -6.06
CA SER A 178 -3.32 3.57 -5.74
C SER A 178 -2.45 3.00 -4.62
N MET A 179 -1.15 3.30 -4.62
CA MET A 179 -0.22 2.89 -3.55
C MET A 179 -0.61 3.51 -2.21
N ILE A 180 -0.88 4.82 -2.17
CA ILE A 180 -1.24 5.50 -0.92
C ILE A 180 -2.61 5.03 -0.41
N LEU A 181 -3.58 4.79 -1.29
CA LEU A 181 -4.87 4.19 -0.89
C LEU A 181 -4.69 2.80 -0.28
N SER A 182 -3.90 1.94 -0.93
CA SER A 182 -3.55 0.60 -0.42
C SER A 182 -2.85 0.67 0.93
N LEU A 183 -1.91 1.61 1.09
CA LEU A 183 -1.22 1.83 2.35
C LEU A 183 -2.16 2.28 3.47
N LEU A 184 -3.01 3.29 3.22
CA LEU A 184 -3.97 3.79 4.19
C LEU A 184 -5.02 2.75 4.58
N LYS A 185 -5.37 1.86 3.66
CA LYS A 185 -6.23 0.73 3.97
C LYS A 185 -5.58 -0.22 4.98
N ASN A 186 -4.30 -0.52 4.81
CA ASN A 186 -3.58 -1.47 5.65
C ASN A 186 -3.18 -0.86 7.00
N GLU A 187 -2.59 0.34 7.01
CA GLU A 187 -2.13 1.02 8.23
C GLU A 187 -3.24 1.85 8.89
N ARG A 188 -4.37 2.06 8.22
CA ARG A 188 -5.56 2.82 8.67
C ARG A 188 -5.31 4.30 8.92
N ARG A 189 -4.16 4.69 9.40
CA ARG A 189 -3.75 6.07 9.66
C ARG A 189 -2.26 6.22 9.39
N CYS A 190 -1.88 7.22 8.60
CA CYS A 190 -0.50 7.45 8.22
C CYS A 190 -0.21 8.95 8.09
N ASN A 191 1.00 9.38 8.43
CA ASN A 191 1.49 10.73 8.14
C ASN A 191 2.32 10.74 6.83
N ILE A 192 2.69 11.91 6.35
CA ILE A 192 3.48 12.07 5.11
C ILE A 192 4.82 11.34 5.20
N ASP A 193 5.54 11.46 6.31
CA ASP A 193 6.86 10.86 6.49
C ASP A 193 6.80 9.34 6.36
N ARG A 194 5.78 8.72 6.97
CA ARG A 194 5.55 7.28 6.87
C ARG A 194 5.16 6.86 5.44
N MET A 195 4.36 7.67 4.75
CA MET A 195 4.03 7.41 3.34
C MET A 195 5.28 7.44 2.47
N ILE A 196 6.17 8.42 2.66
CA ILE A 196 7.46 8.52 1.95
C ILE A 196 8.33 7.29 2.23
N GLU A 197 8.46 6.91 3.50
CA GLU A 197 9.27 5.76 3.92
C GLU A 197 8.84 4.46 3.24
N ILE A 198 7.52 4.19 3.21
CA ILE A 198 7.00 2.92 2.66
C ILE A 198 6.95 2.94 1.13
N THR A 199 6.50 4.05 0.53
CA THR A 199 6.34 4.12 -0.92
C THR A 199 7.64 4.38 -1.67
N ASN A 200 8.67 4.87 -0.98
CA ASN A 200 9.91 5.40 -1.57
C ASN A 200 9.67 6.53 -2.60
N LEU A 201 8.53 7.21 -2.53
CA LEU A 201 8.22 8.35 -3.38
C LEU A 201 8.81 9.64 -2.80
N SER A 202 9.08 10.62 -3.65
CA SER A 202 9.47 11.96 -3.18
C SER A 202 8.33 12.64 -2.42
N GLU A 203 8.67 13.50 -1.47
CA GLU A 203 7.71 14.26 -0.68
C GLU A 203 6.68 15.01 -1.54
N ASN A 204 7.14 15.64 -2.62
CA ASN A 204 6.27 16.38 -3.54
C ASN A 204 5.23 15.46 -4.20
N LYS A 205 5.63 14.25 -4.62
CA LYS A 205 4.70 13.27 -5.21
C LYS A 205 3.68 12.77 -4.20
N VAL A 206 4.11 12.48 -2.97
CA VAL A 206 3.22 12.04 -1.89
C VAL A 206 2.23 13.15 -1.54
N ARG A 207 2.70 14.40 -1.33
CA ARG A 207 1.81 15.53 -1.01
C ARG A 207 0.80 15.80 -2.11
N SER A 208 1.24 15.88 -3.36
CA SER A 208 0.34 16.09 -4.50
C SER A 208 -0.71 14.97 -4.63
N ALA A 209 -0.32 13.72 -4.45
CA ALA A 209 -1.26 12.60 -4.49
C ALA A 209 -2.28 12.67 -3.33
N VAL A 210 -1.82 12.99 -2.11
CA VAL A 210 -2.68 13.13 -0.93
C VAL A 210 -3.65 14.31 -1.09
N GLU A 211 -3.19 15.47 -1.56
CA GLU A 211 -4.04 16.64 -1.82
C GLU A 211 -5.12 16.31 -2.85
N ASN A 212 -4.76 15.71 -3.98
CA ASN A 212 -5.73 15.25 -4.96
C ASN A 212 -6.76 14.28 -4.37
N MET A 213 -6.32 13.34 -3.51
CA MET A 213 -7.23 12.40 -2.85
C MET A 213 -8.16 13.06 -1.83
N ILE A 214 -7.72 14.14 -1.17
CA ILE A 214 -8.59 14.94 -0.29
C ILE A 214 -9.67 15.64 -1.11
N GLU A 215 -9.30 16.26 -2.24
CA GLU A 215 -10.25 16.90 -3.15
C GLU A 215 -11.28 15.91 -3.71
N MET A 216 -10.85 14.68 -3.97
CA MET A 216 -11.75 13.60 -4.40
C MET A 216 -12.63 13.03 -3.27
N GLY A 217 -12.35 13.37 -2.01
CA GLY A 217 -13.03 12.80 -0.84
C GLY A 217 -12.63 11.36 -0.53
N LEU A 218 -11.51 10.89 -1.07
CA LEU A 218 -10.96 9.54 -0.82
C LEU A 218 -10.16 9.49 0.49
N VAL A 219 -9.60 10.62 0.91
CA VAL A 219 -8.76 10.76 2.10
C VAL A 219 -9.23 11.96 2.91
N GLU A 220 -9.19 11.82 4.21
CA GLU A 220 -9.45 12.88 5.19
C GLU A 220 -8.20 13.16 6.02
N ALA A 221 -7.93 14.44 6.25
CA ALA A 221 -6.83 14.86 7.11
C ALA A 221 -7.31 15.01 8.55
N SER A 222 -6.53 14.52 9.51
CA SER A 222 -6.78 14.64 10.94
C SER A 222 -5.56 15.24 11.65
N GLY A 223 -5.77 16.20 12.54
CA GLY A 223 -4.72 16.92 13.24
C GLY A 223 -4.11 18.07 12.43
N ASN A 224 -3.22 18.84 13.08
CA ASN A 224 -2.60 20.03 12.53
C ASN A 224 -1.07 19.98 12.60
N GLY A 225 -0.40 20.69 11.70
CA GLY A 225 1.06 20.85 11.69
C GLY A 225 1.80 19.51 11.55
N LYS A 226 2.85 19.30 12.35
CA LYS A 226 3.67 18.06 12.31
C LYS A 226 2.91 16.79 12.71
N ASN A 227 1.80 16.91 13.43
CA ASN A 227 0.96 15.78 13.85
C ASN A 227 -0.17 15.49 12.87
N ARG A 228 -0.18 16.12 11.70
CA ARG A 228 -1.18 15.88 10.66
C ARG A 228 -1.04 14.46 10.14
N SER A 229 -2.12 13.71 10.22
CA SER A 229 -2.23 12.35 9.72
C SER A 229 -3.41 12.24 8.76
N TYR A 230 -3.43 11.18 7.99
CA TYR A 230 -4.41 10.95 6.94
C TYR A 230 -5.06 9.59 7.15
N ILE A 231 -6.35 9.52 6.87
CA ILE A 231 -7.19 8.32 6.94
C ILE A 231 -8.01 8.22 5.67
N LEU A 232 -8.52 7.04 5.37
CA LEU A 232 -9.48 6.88 4.28
C LEU A 232 -10.75 7.69 4.58
N GLY A 233 -11.34 8.28 3.55
CA GLY A 233 -12.55 9.08 3.70
C GLY A 233 -13.78 8.22 4.05
N LYS A 234 -14.77 8.83 4.69
CA LYS A 234 -16.03 8.19 5.11
C LYS A 234 -16.72 7.42 3.98
N LYS A 235 -16.66 7.94 2.77
CA LYS A 235 -17.24 7.30 1.59
C LYS A 235 -16.64 5.91 1.38
N ILE A 236 -15.32 5.79 1.47
CA ILE A 236 -14.60 4.52 1.28
C ILE A 236 -14.99 3.49 2.31
N TYR A 237 -15.04 3.87 3.59
CA TYR A 237 -15.45 2.95 4.65
C TYR A 237 -16.87 2.40 4.50
N ARG A 238 -17.76 3.17 3.87
CA ARG A 238 -19.11 2.68 3.51
C ARG A 238 -19.06 1.65 2.39
N GLU A 239 -18.25 1.89 1.36
CA GLU A 239 -18.13 1.03 0.19
C GLU A 239 -17.47 -0.31 0.52
N ILE A 240 -16.50 -0.31 1.43
CA ILE A 240 -15.84 -1.54 1.90
C ILE A 240 -16.54 -2.21 3.10
N ASN A 241 -17.75 -1.75 3.49
CA ASN A 241 -18.53 -2.24 4.64
C ASN A 241 -17.81 -2.14 6.00
N GLU A 242 -16.88 -1.21 6.16
CA GLU A 242 -16.11 -0.99 7.39
C GLU A 242 -16.48 0.31 8.12
N SER A 243 -17.72 0.78 7.99
CA SER A 243 -18.19 2.04 8.59
C SER A 243 -17.96 2.14 10.11
N ILE A 244 -18.01 1.00 10.81
CA ILE A 244 -17.69 0.93 12.25
C ILE A 244 -16.23 1.31 12.50
N GLN A 245 -15.32 0.94 11.62
CA GLN A 245 -13.89 1.25 11.75
C GLN A 245 -13.62 2.73 11.50
N TYR A 246 -14.34 3.37 10.57
CA TYR A 246 -14.27 4.82 10.37
C TYR A 246 -14.64 5.56 11.64
N VAL A 247 -15.78 5.23 12.26
CA VAL A 247 -16.20 5.84 13.53
C VAL A 247 -15.17 5.61 14.64
N ARG A 248 -14.55 4.39 14.70
CA ARG A 248 -13.47 4.12 15.66
C ARG A 248 -12.23 4.98 15.44
N GLN A 249 -11.92 5.36 14.21
CA GLN A 249 -10.75 6.19 13.89
C GLN A 249 -10.98 7.68 14.10
N THR A 250 -12.20 8.16 13.87
CA THR A 250 -12.54 9.59 13.92
C THR A 250 -13.16 10.04 15.25
N ASP A 251 -14.11 9.28 15.76
CA ASP A 251 -14.98 9.75 16.85
C ASP A 251 -14.93 8.89 18.11
N ILE A 252 -14.79 7.58 18.03
CA ILE A 252 -14.85 6.72 19.22
C ILE A 252 -13.67 6.96 20.14
N ASP A 253 -12.48 7.23 19.60
CA ASP A 253 -11.32 7.48 20.46
C ASP A 253 -11.50 8.77 21.24
N SER A 254 -11.97 9.85 20.62
CA SER A 254 -12.16 11.12 21.30
C SER A 254 -13.43 11.15 22.18
N ILE A 255 -14.51 10.49 21.78
CA ILE A 255 -15.77 10.40 22.57
C ILE A 255 -15.58 9.45 23.76
N ARG A 256 -14.85 8.35 23.60
CA ARG A 256 -14.59 7.40 24.68
C ARG A 256 -13.43 7.78 25.60
N TYR A 257 -12.55 8.69 25.22
CA TYR A 257 -11.45 9.12 26.08
C TYR A 257 -11.91 9.56 27.48
N PRO A 258 -12.95 10.40 27.62
CA PRO A 258 -13.51 10.73 28.93
C PRO A 258 -13.91 9.50 29.75
N GLU A 259 -14.63 8.56 29.14
CA GLU A 259 -15.13 7.36 29.83
C GLU A 259 -13.99 6.42 30.23
N LEU A 260 -12.99 6.22 29.36
CA LEU A 260 -11.82 5.40 29.66
C LEU A 260 -10.98 6.00 30.79
N VAL A 261 -10.79 7.32 30.79
CA VAL A 261 -10.09 8.05 31.87
C VAL A 261 -10.83 7.90 33.19
N LEU A 262 -12.17 8.09 33.22
CA LEU A 262 -12.97 7.91 34.43
C LEU A 262 -12.97 6.45 34.90
N LYS A 263 -13.03 5.48 34.00
CA LYS A 263 -12.93 4.05 34.34
C LYS A 263 -11.57 3.73 34.97
N LEU A 264 -10.47 4.19 34.35
CA LEU A 264 -9.13 4.01 34.93
C LEU A 264 -9.01 4.67 36.31
N ALA A 265 -9.46 5.91 36.45
CA ALA A 265 -9.43 6.60 37.73
C ALA A 265 -10.19 5.82 38.81
N ARG A 266 -11.36 5.26 38.52
CA ARG A 266 -12.13 4.42 39.47
C ARG A 266 -11.39 3.17 39.90
N THR A 267 -10.63 2.53 38.98
CA THR A 267 -9.79 1.39 39.34
C THR A 267 -8.58 1.78 40.18
N GLN A 268 -8.20 3.06 40.20
CA GLN A 268 -7.10 3.64 40.95
C GLN A 268 -7.59 4.45 42.18
N ASN A 269 -8.62 3.99 42.88
CA ASN A 269 -9.21 4.66 44.03
C ASN A 269 -9.71 6.10 43.76
N GLY A 270 -10.18 6.34 42.54
CA GLY A 270 -10.69 7.63 42.10
C GLY A 270 -9.63 8.67 41.71
N ILE A 271 -8.34 8.31 41.71
CA ILE A 271 -7.23 9.23 41.44
C ILE A 271 -6.60 8.93 40.08
N ILE A 272 -6.26 9.98 39.34
CA ILE A 272 -5.59 9.87 38.05
C ILE A 272 -4.58 11.01 37.86
N THR A 273 -3.50 10.74 37.13
CA THR A 273 -2.49 11.72 36.74
C THR A 273 -2.52 11.98 35.22
N LYS A 274 -1.90 13.08 34.80
CA LYS A 274 -1.72 13.36 33.35
C LYS A 274 -0.90 12.27 32.67
N GLN A 275 0.08 11.69 33.36
CA GLN A 275 0.90 10.61 32.83
C GLN A 275 0.09 9.33 32.59
N ASP A 276 -0.80 8.96 33.53
CA ASP A 276 -1.69 7.80 33.37
C ASP A 276 -2.61 7.97 32.14
N ILE A 277 -3.08 9.19 31.88
CA ILE A 277 -3.91 9.51 30.71
C ILE A 277 -3.09 9.38 29.42
N CYS A 278 -1.86 9.90 29.39
CA CYS A 278 -0.98 9.78 28.23
C CYS A 278 -0.68 8.31 27.93
N GLU A 279 -0.42 7.50 28.95
CA GLU A 279 -0.10 6.09 28.82
C GLU A 279 -1.31 5.25 28.37
N LEU A 280 -2.47 5.47 29.02
CA LEU A 280 -3.72 4.79 28.69
C LEU A 280 -4.16 5.03 27.24
N LEU A 281 -4.14 6.30 26.81
CA LEU A 281 -4.70 6.73 25.53
C LEU A 281 -3.65 6.87 24.43
N LYS A 282 -2.37 6.71 24.74
CA LYS A 282 -1.23 6.93 23.84
C LYS A 282 -1.27 8.30 23.16
N ILE A 283 -1.64 9.34 23.91
CA ILE A 283 -1.76 10.72 23.44
C ILE A 283 -0.64 11.61 24.00
N THR A 284 -0.42 12.76 23.36
CA THR A 284 0.59 13.72 23.82
C THR A 284 0.19 14.40 25.13
N PRO A 285 1.15 14.91 25.93
CA PRO A 285 0.87 15.66 27.16
C PRO A 285 -0.05 16.87 26.95
N SER A 286 0.01 17.50 25.77
CA SER A 286 -0.86 18.62 25.41
C SER A 286 -2.33 18.16 25.21
N GLN A 287 -2.52 17.06 24.50
CA GLN A 287 -3.86 16.46 24.30
C GLN A 287 -4.46 15.95 25.62
N ALA A 288 -3.64 15.32 26.47
CA ALA A 288 -4.06 14.90 27.80
C ALA A 288 -4.49 16.10 28.67
N TYR A 289 -3.75 17.21 28.59
CA TYR A 289 -4.12 18.43 29.30
C TYR A 289 -5.46 19.02 28.83
N THR A 290 -5.68 19.05 27.51
CA THR A 290 -6.97 19.50 26.93
C THR A 290 -8.13 18.61 27.38
N LEU A 291 -7.92 17.29 27.43
CA LEU A 291 -8.93 16.34 27.92
C LEU A 291 -9.21 16.54 29.43
N ILE A 292 -8.18 16.75 30.24
CA ILE A 292 -8.31 17.07 31.68
C ILE A 292 -9.16 18.34 31.85
N LYS A 293 -8.86 19.41 31.11
CA LYS A 293 -9.61 20.66 31.16
C LYS A 293 -11.09 20.45 30.80
N LYS A 294 -11.37 19.65 29.78
CA LYS A 294 -12.72 19.26 29.40
C LYS A 294 -13.44 18.52 30.53
N LEU A 295 -12.80 17.51 31.13
CA LEU A 295 -13.37 16.75 32.26
C LEU A 295 -13.59 17.60 33.51
N GLN A 296 -12.74 18.59 33.75
CA GLN A 296 -12.91 19.56 34.81
C GLN A 296 -14.09 20.51 34.53
N SER A 297 -14.22 21.04 33.30
CA SER A 297 -15.37 21.90 32.94
C SER A 297 -16.71 21.15 32.95
N GLU A 298 -16.71 19.84 32.75
CA GLU A 298 -17.87 18.95 32.87
C GLU A 298 -18.12 18.48 34.31
N ASN A 299 -17.36 19.00 35.30
CA ASN A 299 -17.43 18.61 36.72
C ASN A 299 -17.26 17.10 36.98
N LYS A 300 -16.53 16.39 36.10
CA LYS A 300 -16.29 14.94 36.23
C LYS A 300 -15.05 14.62 37.06
N ILE A 301 -14.07 15.52 37.06
CA ILE A 301 -12.86 15.43 37.88
C ILE A 301 -12.51 16.79 38.48
N TYR A 302 -11.82 16.78 39.63
CA TYR A 302 -11.29 18.00 40.22
C TYR A 302 -9.82 17.82 40.60
N LEU A 303 -9.10 18.94 40.75
CA LEU A 303 -7.70 18.95 41.13
C LEU A 303 -7.58 18.57 42.64
N LEU A 304 -6.90 17.47 42.93
CA LEU A 304 -6.67 17.00 44.29
C LEU A 304 -5.40 17.65 44.88
N ASN A 305 -4.32 17.67 44.07
CA ASN A 305 -3.01 18.22 44.51
C ASN A 305 -2.28 18.79 43.29
N GLY A 306 -1.63 19.97 43.48
CA GLY A 306 -0.86 20.65 42.45
C GLY A 306 0.65 20.47 42.64
N GLY A 307 1.46 20.77 41.59
CA GLY A 307 2.91 20.70 41.60
C GLY A 307 3.48 19.65 40.63
N LYS A 308 4.71 19.17 40.91
CA LYS A 308 5.44 18.24 40.03
C LYS A 308 4.67 16.92 39.75
N TYR A 309 3.77 16.53 40.67
CA TYR A 309 2.97 15.30 40.57
C TYR A 309 1.47 15.64 40.73
N THR A 310 0.96 16.44 39.82
CA THR A 310 -0.44 16.87 39.83
C THR A 310 -1.38 15.67 39.73
N LYS A 311 -2.32 15.56 40.67
CA LYS A 311 -3.33 14.50 40.76
C LYS A 311 -4.74 15.08 40.63
N TYR A 312 -5.59 14.33 39.97
CA TYR A 312 -7.02 14.66 39.83
C TYR A 312 -7.86 13.56 40.46
N LYS A 313 -8.99 13.91 41.04
CA LYS A 313 -9.94 12.96 41.60
C LYS A 313 -11.28 13.03 40.88
N VAL A 314 -11.89 11.87 40.68
CA VAL A 314 -13.24 11.76 40.08
C VAL A 314 -14.26 12.29 41.06
N VAL A 315 -15.24 13.03 40.57
CA VAL A 315 -16.44 13.43 41.30
C VAL A 315 -17.38 12.22 41.33
N GLU A 316 -17.73 11.76 42.51
CA GLU A 316 -18.66 10.65 42.74
C GLU A 316 -20.11 11.03 42.36
#